data_e1eeea9a00f2e32b72eeeedc5342672f
#
_entry.id   e1eeea9a00f2e32b72eeeedc5342672f
#
_cell.length_a   1.000
_cell.length_b   1.000
_cell.length_c   1.000
_cell.angle_alpha   90.00
_cell.angle_beta   90.00
_cell.angle_gamma   90.00
#
_symmetry.space_group_name_H-M   'P 1'
#
loop_
_entity.id
_entity.type
_entity.pdbx_description
1 polymer ?
#
loop_
_entity_poly.entity_id
_entity_poly.type
_entity_poly.pdbx_seq_one_letter_code
_entity_poly.pdbx_strand_id
1 'polypeptide(L)'
;MTASQLIIESLPPIKLNEKCSKAVSWMSEFKISHLPVVNDNTFEGIISEESLLDFNYKNETIAESNIQLMHVFTYEYQHIFEAMKQMSDNHLTILPILDRNDNYIGSTTLSHLMTLTTNTTSVKEPGGVIVLSVNSKDYSLAQIAQIVESNNARILSSFITSSPETTEMEVTIKINKKDLGLILQTFNRYDYTVIESYQKEQNHDEMKDRFDYLMKRLDL
;
A
#
# COMPACT_ATOMS: atom_id res chain seq x y z
N MET A 1 -7.55 -0.86 -11.48
CA MET A 1 -8.33 -0.22 -10.37
C MET A 1 -8.20 1.28 -10.50
N THR A 2 -9.32 2.01 -10.52
CA THR A 2 -9.36 3.48 -10.64
C THR A 2 -9.67 4.12 -9.30
N ALA A 3 -9.38 5.41 -9.17
CA ALA A 3 -9.61 6.17 -7.94
C ALA A 3 -11.10 6.23 -7.55
N SER A 4 -12.02 6.17 -8.52
CA SER A 4 -13.48 6.08 -8.23
C SER A 4 -13.84 4.88 -7.34
N GLN A 5 -13.09 3.78 -7.42
CA GLN A 5 -13.31 2.59 -6.59
C GLN A 5 -12.75 2.71 -5.15
N LEU A 6 -12.05 3.82 -4.87
CA LEU A 6 -11.49 4.13 -3.56
C LEU A 6 -12.43 4.96 -2.68
N ILE A 7 -13.52 5.49 -3.21
CA ILE A 7 -14.41 6.42 -2.49
C ILE A 7 -15.02 5.74 -1.27
N ILE A 8 -14.96 6.43 -0.13
CA ILE A 8 -15.58 6.04 1.13
C ILE A 8 -16.75 6.98 1.40
N GLU A 9 -17.97 6.47 1.41
CA GLU A 9 -19.19 7.26 1.60
C GLU A 9 -19.33 7.85 3.01
N SER A 10 -18.67 7.27 4.01
CA SER A 10 -18.81 7.67 5.42
C SER A 10 -17.96 8.87 5.84
N LEU A 11 -17.18 9.46 4.93
CA LEU A 11 -16.29 10.59 5.23
C LEU A 11 -16.81 11.87 4.58
N PRO A 12 -17.59 12.69 5.31
CA PRO A 12 -18.07 13.95 4.77
C PRO A 12 -16.94 14.99 4.67
N PRO A 13 -16.94 15.82 3.63
CA PRO A 13 -16.07 16.99 3.57
C PRO A 13 -16.56 18.08 4.53
N ILE A 14 -15.65 18.93 5.03
CA ILE A 14 -16.02 20.11 5.81
C ILE A 14 -16.36 21.26 4.87
N LYS A 15 -17.38 22.08 5.22
CA LYS A 15 -17.76 23.26 4.44
C LYS A 15 -17.04 24.51 4.93
N LEU A 16 -16.85 25.48 4.05
CA LEU A 16 -16.22 26.77 4.38
C LEU A 16 -16.91 27.52 5.53
N ASN A 17 -18.23 27.42 5.64
CA ASN A 17 -19.02 28.07 6.69
C ASN A 17 -19.11 27.29 8.01
N GLU A 18 -18.46 26.12 8.09
CA GLU A 18 -18.41 25.34 9.31
C GLU A 18 -17.25 25.76 10.21
N LYS A 19 -17.38 25.50 11.51
CA LYS A 19 -16.39 25.91 12.51
C LYS A 19 -15.13 25.05 12.44
N CYS A 20 -13.97 25.66 12.66
CA CYS A 20 -12.70 24.95 12.80
C CYS A 20 -12.74 23.88 13.90
N SER A 21 -13.45 24.12 15.01
CA SER A 21 -13.63 23.13 16.07
C SER A 21 -14.35 21.86 15.62
N LYS A 22 -15.24 21.95 14.62
CA LYS A 22 -15.91 20.78 14.02
C LYS A 22 -14.92 19.95 13.20
N ALA A 23 -14.03 20.61 12.45
CA ALA A 23 -12.98 19.92 11.70
C ALA A 23 -12.07 19.12 12.63
N VAL A 24 -11.61 19.70 13.73
CA VAL A 24 -10.78 19.01 14.72
C VAL A 24 -11.53 17.83 15.35
N SER A 25 -12.82 18.01 15.66
CA SER A 25 -13.64 16.92 16.21
C SER A 25 -13.75 15.74 15.24
N TRP A 26 -13.99 16.01 13.95
CA TRP A 26 -14.06 14.98 12.93
C TRP A 26 -12.72 14.29 12.68
N MET A 27 -11.61 15.06 12.63
CA MET A 27 -10.28 14.47 12.51
C MET A 27 -10.00 13.48 13.64
N SER A 28 -10.38 13.84 14.87
CA SER A 28 -10.24 12.96 16.03
C SER A 28 -11.17 11.72 15.96
N GLU A 29 -12.41 11.89 15.51
CA GLU A 29 -13.41 10.81 15.37
C GLU A 29 -13.00 9.79 14.31
N PHE A 30 -12.63 10.27 13.12
CA PHE A 30 -12.24 9.43 11.98
C PHE A 30 -10.77 8.99 12.00
N LYS A 31 -9.96 9.44 12.99
CA LYS A 31 -8.52 9.13 13.12
C LYS A 31 -7.72 9.54 11.87
N ILE A 32 -7.98 10.73 11.39
CA ILE A 32 -7.29 11.38 10.27
C ILE A 32 -6.80 12.75 10.70
N SER A 33 -5.74 13.25 10.07
CA SER A 33 -5.16 14.58 10.36
C SER A 33 -5.40 15.59 9.24
N HIS A 34 -6.25 15.24 8.28
CA HIS A 34 -6.55 16.06 7.12
C HIS A 34 -8.05 15.93 6.78
N LEU A 35 -8.68 17.02 6.32
CA LEU A 35 -10.06 17.00 5.82
C LEU A 35 -10.18 17.79 4.51
N PRO A 36 -10.98 17.29 3.54
CA PRO A 36 -11.31 18.06 2.36
C PRO A 36 -12.27 19.19 2.75
N VAL A 37 -12.00 20.38 2.22
CA VAL A 37 -12.84 21.55 2.33
C VAL A 37 -13.57 21.75 1.01
N VAL A 38 -14.89 21.90 1.07
CA VAL A 38 -15.72 22.09 -0.11
C VAL A 38 -16.67 23.28 0.06
N ASN A 39 -17.02 23.87 -1.06
CA ASN A 39 -18.09 24.86 -1.17
C ASN A 39 -19.13 24.30 -2.16
N ASP A 40 -20.27 23.86 -1.65
CA ASP A 40 -21.23 23.00 -2.38
C ASP A 40 -20.53 21.74 -2.94
N ASN A 41 -20.27 21.66 -4.24
CA ASN A 41 -19.54 20.55 -4.88
C ASN A 41 -18.14 20.95 -5.34
N THR A 42 -17.74 22.21 -5.14
CA THR A 42 -16.43 22.70 -5.55
C THR A 42 -15.40 22.34 -4.49
N PHE A 43 -14.31 21.72 -4.91
CA PHE A 43 -13.17 21.43 -4.04
C PHE A 43 -12.35 22.69 -3.83
N GLU A 44 -12.24 23.14 -2.58
CA GLU A 44 -11.44 24.32 -2.20
C GLU A 44 -10.01 23.96 -1.76
N GLY A 45 -9.81 22.75 -1.24
CA GLY A 45 -8.52 22.27 -0.79
C GLY A 45 -8.63 21.31 0.38
N ILE A 46 -7.49 21.02 1.01
CA ILE A 46 -7.38 20.18 2.19
C ILE A 46 -6.91 21.05 3.36
N ILE A 47 -7.56 20.94 4.51
CA ILE A 47 -7.11 21.51 5.77
C ILE A 47 -6.42 20.45 6.63
N SER A 48 -5.30 20.79 7.28
CA SER A 48 -4.58 19.91 8.19
C SER A 48 -4.92 20.21 9.65
N GLU A 49 -4.80 19.19 10.52
CA GLU A 49 -4.92 19.33 11.97
C GLU A 49 -3.87 20.29 12.52
N GLU A 50 -2.63 20.21 12.02
CA GLU A 50 -1.52 21.07 12.41
C GLU A 50 -1.86 22.55 12.20
N SER A 51 -2.35 22.94 11.00
CA SER A 51 -2.73 24.32 10.73
C SER A 51 -3.92 24.80 11.58
N LEU A 52 -4.80 23.90 12.03
CA LEU A 52 -5.90 24.24 12.94
C LEU A 52 -5.44 24.43 14.40
N LEU A 53 -4.44 23.69 14.85
CA LEU A 53 -3.96 23.74 16.23
C LEU A 53 -3.02 24.93 16.49
N ASP A 54 -2.22 25.32 15.51
CA ASP A 54 -1.23 26.41 15.65
C ASP A 54 -1.83 27.76 16.00
N PHE A 55 -3.09 28.04 15.62
CA PHE A 55 -3.72 29.35 15.71
C PHE A 55 -4.92 29.46 16.66
N ASN A 56 -5.29 28.41 17.35
CA ASN A 56 -6.40 28.43 18.33
C ASN A 56 -7.78 28.89 17.78
N TYR A 57 -8.10 28.54 16.56
CA TYR A 57 -9.32 28.94 15.79
C TYR A 57 -10.65 28.32 16.28
N LYS A 58 -10.84 28.11 17.56
CA LYS A 58 -11.99 27.30 18.09
C LYS A 58 -13.36 27.84 17.71
N ASN A 59 -13.53 29.13 17.50
CA ASN A 59 -14.83 29.76 17.27
C ASN A 59 -15.03 30.28 15.84
N GLU A 60 -13.98 30.34 15.04
CA GLU A 60 -14.01 30.82 13.67
C GLU A 60 -14.48 29.74 12.70
N THR A 61 -15.07 30.15 11.59
CA THR A 61 -15.33 29.26 10.47
C THR A 61 -14.05 29.02 9.66
N ILE A 62 -14.07 27.97 8.83
CA ILE A 62 -12.94 27.68 7.92
C ILE A 62 -12.66 28.90 7.02
N ALA A 63 -13.72 29.57 6.51
CA ALA A 63 -13.56 30.78 5.68
C ALA A 63 -12.95 31.95 6.43
N GLU A 64 -13.31 32.19 7.69
CA GLU A 64 -12.79 33.31 8.51
C GLU A 64 -11.37 33.07 8.99
N SER A 65 -10.93 31.83 9.12
CA SER A 65 -9.61 31.46 9.65
C SER A 65 -8.46 31.90 8.73
N ASN A 66 -8.71 32.13 7.44
CA ASN A 66 -7.71 32.40 6.41
C ASN A 66 -6.55 31.38 6.37
N ILE A 67 -6.80 30.14 6.82
CA ILE A 67 -5.83 29.06 6.74
C ILE A 67 -5.56 28.73 5.28
N GLN A 68 -4.30 28.60 4.91
CA GLN A 68 -3.92 28.15 3.58
C GLN A 68 -4.27 26.66 3.38
N LEU A 69 -5.15 26.38 2.43
CA LEU A 69 -5.53 25.03 2.08
C LEU A 69 -4.55 24.41 1.09
N MET A 70 -4.25 23.12 1.26
CA MET A 70 -3.45 22.38 0.30
C MET A 70 -4.31 21.93 -0.88
N HIS A 71 -3.87 22.20 -2.11
CA HIS A 71 -4.63 21.85 -3.31
C HIS A 71 -4.10 20.54 -3.93
N VAL A 72 -4.35 19.42 -3.23
CA VAL A 72 -3.94 18.06 -3.62
C VAL A 72 -5.15 17.16 -3.75
N PHE A 73 -5.27 16.45 -4.85
CA PHE A 73 -6.39 15.55 -5.16
C PHE A 73 -5.99 14.54 -6.23
N THR A 74 -6.90 13.60 -6.55
CA THR A 74 -6.79 12.71 -7.71
C THR A 74 -8.12 12.71 -8.47
N TYR A 75 -8.07 12.43 -9.79
CA TYR A 75 -9.30 12.28 -10.57
C TYR A 75 -9.85 10.86 -10.52
N GLU A 76 -11.15 10.70 -10.59
CA GLU A 76 -11.88 9.42 -10.55
C GLU A 76 -11.36 8.37 -11.52
N TYR A 77 -10.89 8.79 -12.70
CA TYR A 77 -10.41 7.92 -13.77
C TYR A 77 -8.92 7.53 -13.64
N GLN A 78 -8.17 8.19 -12.76
CA GLN A 78 -6.75 7.89 -12.56
C GLN A 78 -6.57 6.53 -11.87
N HIS A 79 -5.42 5.89 -12.15
CA HIS A 79 -5.08 4.63 -11.52
C HIS A 79 -4.77 4.82 -10.04
N ILE A 80 -5.02 3.79 -9.21
CA ILE A 80 -4.74 3.79 -7.77
C ILE A 80 -3.29 4.22 -7.44
N PHE A 81 -2.34 3.97 -8.33
CA PHE A 81 -0.95 4.37 -8.13
C PHE A 81 -0.78 5.90 -8.05
N GLU A 82 -1.60 6.66 -8.76
CA GLU A 82 -1.60 8.12 -8.61
C GLU A 82 -2.09 8.53 -7.22
N ALA A 83 -3.15 7.90 -6.73
CA ALA A 83 -3.62 8.15 -5.37
C ALA A 83 -2.55 7.80 -4.31
N MET A 84 -1.86 6.67 -4.47
CA MET A 84 -0.74 6.29 -3.60
C MET A 84 0.38 7.32 -3.63
N LYS A 85 0.75 7.79 -4.82
CA LYS A 85 1.78 8.80 -5.01
C LYS A 85 1.41 10.11 -4.33
N GLN A 86 0.21 10.64 -4.61
CA GLN A 86 -0.25 11.90 -4.02
C GLN A 86 -0.29 11.86 -2.49
N MET A 87 -0.77 10.74 -1.92
CA MET A 87 -0.80 10.58 -0.46
C MET A 87 0.59 10.46 0.16
N SER A 88 1.52 9.76 -0.51
CA SER A 88 2.90 9.60 -0.05
C SER A 88 3.68 10.90 -0.13
N ASP A 89 3.67 11.57 -1.27
CA ASP A 89 4.48 12.77 -1.52
C ASP A 89 4.04 13.94 -0.63
N ASN A 90 2.75 14.01 -0.28
CA ASN A 90 2.18 15.08 0.53
C ASN A 90 1.84 14.66 1.98
N HIS A 91 2.24 13.45 2.40
CA HIS A 91 1.99 12.90 3.75
C HIS A 91 0.51 12.93 4.19
N LEU A 92 -0.40 12.71 3.26
CA LEU A 92 -1.84 12.83 3.50
C LEU A 92 -2.44 11.60 4.19
N THR A 93 -3.35 11.83 5.11
CA THR A 93 -4.18 10.77 5.73
C THR A 93 -5.50 10.56 5.01
N ILE A 94 -5.92 11.52 4.17
CA ILE A 94 -7.09 11.48 3.30
C ILE A 94 -6.74 12.11 1.96
N LEU A 95 -7.33 11.60 0.87
CA LEU A 95 -7.17 12.15 -0.47
C LEU A 95 -8.53 12.39 -1.11
N PRO A 96 -8.84 13.65 -1.50
CA PRO A 96 -10.03 13.99 -2.26
C PRO A 96 -9.99 13.39 -3.67
N ILE A 97 -11.16 13.05 -4.18
CA ILE A 97 -11.37 12.52 -5.53
C ILE A 97 -12.33 13.44 -6.25
N LEU A 98 -11.93 13.90 -7.43
CA LEU A 98 -12.71 14.79 -8.28
C LEU A 98 -13.19 14.08 -9.54
N ASP A 99 -14.31 14.54 -10.07
CA ASP A 99 -14.78 14.12 -11.40
C ASP A 99 -14.03 14.87 -12.53
N ARG A 100 -14.43 14.64 -13.77
CA ARG A 100 -13.82 15.30 -14.95
C ARG A 100 -14.14 16.79 -15.07
N ASN A 101 -15.07 17.28 -14.27
CA ASN A 101 -15.50 18.67 -14.26
C ASN A 101 -15.00 19.41 -13.02
N ASP A 102 -13.99 18.84 -12.33
CA ASP A 102 -13.40 19.35 -11.10
C ASP A 102 -14.36 19.39 -9.90
N ASN A 103 -15.50 18.68 -9.95
CA ASN A 103 -16.37 18.57 -8.80
C ASN A 103 -15.85 17.52 -7.81
N TYR A 104 -15.96 17.81 -6.53
CA TYR A 104 -15.68 16.84 -5.47
C TYR A 104 -16.75 15.75 -5.46
N ILE A 105 -16.33 14.49 -5.55
CA ILE A 105 -17.20 13.31 -5.55
C ILE A 105 -16.99 12.38 -4.36
N GLY A 106 -15.95 12.61 -3.57
CA GLY A 106 -15.66 11.80 -2.39
C GLY A 106 -14.19 11.82 -2.01
N SER A 107 -13.83 10.98 -1.04
CA SER A 107 -12.45 10.85 -0.56
C SER A 107 -12.11 9.41 -0.24
N THR A 108 -10.82 9.13 -0.14
CA THR A 108 -10.27 7.89 0.41
C THR A 108 -9.31 8.19 1.55
N THR A 109 -9.15 7.22 2.47
CA THR A 109 -8.14 7.32 3.54
C THR A 109 -6.93 6.45 3.23
N LEU A 110 -5.79 6.77 3.85
CA LEU A 110 -4.58 5.96 3.78
C LEU A 110 -4.84 4.51 4.27
N SER A 111 -5.64 4.35 5.32
CA SER A 111 -6.02 3.02 5.84
C SER A 111 -6.82 2.20 4.83
N HIS A 112 -7.78 2.83 4.13
CA HIS A 112 -8.57 2.16 3.10
C HIS A 112 -7.71 1.79 1.89
N LEU A 113 -6.86 2.71 1.44
CA LEU A 113 -5.92 2.49 0.35
C LEU A 113 -4.97 1.32 0.67
N MET A 114 -4.44 1.24 1.88
CA MET A 114 -3.60 0.12 2.33
C MET A 114 -4.36 -1.20 2.31
N THR A 115 -5.62 -1.22 2.77
CA THR A 115 -6.46 -2.41 2.74
C THR A 115 -6.68 -2.92 1.32
N LEU A 116 -6.96 -2.04 0.37
CA LEU A 116 -7.13 -2.41 -1.04
C LEU A 116 -5.83 -2.89 -1.67
N THR A 117 -4.71 -2.22 -1.37
CA THR A 117 -3.39 -2.63 -1.85
C THR A 117 -3.03 -4.03 -1.37
N THR A 118 -3.27 -4.37 -0.10
CA THR A 118 -2.98 -5.71 0.42
C THR A 118 -3.85 -6.80 -0.22
N ASN A 119 -5.05 -6.46 -0.68
CA ASN A 119 -5.93 -7.41 -1.38
C ASN A 119 -5.47 -7.65 -2.83
N THR A 120 -4.92 -6.63 -3.49
CA THR A 120 -4.49 -6.71 -4.91
C THR A 120 -3.09 -7.28 -5.09
N THR A 121 -2.23 -7.15 -4.09
CA THR A 121 -0.82 -7.59 -4.16
C THR A 121 -0.59 -9.00 -3.63
N SER A 122 -1.66 -9.76 -3.38
CA SER A 122 -1.61 -11.14 -2.85
C SER A 122 -0.83 -11.28 -1.53
N VAL A 123 -0.72 -10.21 -0.75
CA VAL A 123 -0.02 -10.22 0.56
C VAL A 123 -0.68 -11.23 1.50
N LYS A 124 -2.00 -11.36 1.45
CA LYS A 124 -2.80 -12.27 2.29
C LYS A 124 -2.71 -13.74 1.83
N GLU A 125 -2.28 -13.99 0.60
CA GLU A 125 -2.18 -15.35 0.07
C GLU A 125 -1.02 -16.11 0.72
N PRO A 126 -1.21 -17.39 1.08
CA PRO A 126 -0.13 -18.21 1.61
C PRO A 126 0.94 -18.45 0.54
N GLY A 127 2.21 -18.42 0.94
CA GLY A 127 3.33 -18.64 0.02
C GLY A 127 4.63 -18.05 0.54
N GLY A 128 5.68 -18.14 -0.27
CA GLY A 128 6.99 -17.57 0.03
C GLY A 128 7.27 -16.29 -0.77
N VAL A 129 8.32 -15.60 -0.40
CA VAL A 129 8.85 -14.43 -1.10
C VAL A 129 10.31 -14.68 -1.44
N ILE A 130 10.74 -14.32 -2.64
CA ILE A 130 12.15 -14.37 -3.07
C ILE A 130 12.51 -12.96 -3.57
N VAL A 131 13.70 -12.50 -3.18
CA VAL A 131 14.30 -11.27 -3.66
C VAL A 131 15.52 -11.60 -4.48
N LEU A 132 15.54 -11.19 -5.73
CA LEU A 132 16.62 -11.40 -6.68
C LEU A 132 17.34 -10.07 -6.93
N SER A 133 18.70 -10.10 -6.99
CA SER A 133 19.47 -9.02 -7.60
C SER A 133 19.69 -9.34 -9.07
N VAL A 134 19.36 -8.39 -9.93
CA VAL A 134 19.45 -8.54 -11.37
C VAL A 134 19.98 -7.24 -11.99
N ASN A 135 20.93 -7.37 -12.93
CA ASN A 135 21.31 -6.19 -13.70
C ASN A 135 20.16 -5.76 -14.62
N SER A 136 19.93 -4.47 -14.70
CA SER A 136 18.80 -3.92 -15.48
C SER A 136 18.79 -4.33 -16.96
N LYS A 137 19.96 -4.65 -17.53
CA LYS A 137 20.10 -5.13 -18.91
C LYS A 137 19.71 -6.60 -19.07
N ASP A 138 19.83 -7.38 -18.01
CA ASP A 138 19.61 -8.83 -18.01
C ASP A 138 18.24 -9.19 -17.41
N TYR A 139 17.47 -8.18 -16.98
CA TYR A 139 16.14 -8.38 -16.43
C TYR A 139 15.18 -8.99 -17.44
N SER A 140 14.65 -10.16 -17.11
CA SER A 140 13.62 -10.84 -17.87
C SER A 140 12.57 -11.45 -16.94
N LEU A 141 11.42 -10.81 -16.83
CA LEU A 141 10.28 -11.37 -16.08
C LEU A 141 9.82 -12.71 -16.68
N ALA A 142 9.93 -12.88 -17.99
CA ALA A 142 9.57 -14.13 -18.67
C ALA A 142 10.46 -15.30 -18.21
N GLN A 143 11.78 -15.08 -18.09
CA GLN A 143 12.71 -16.11 -17.60
C GLN A 143 12.46 -16.44 -16.11
N ILE A 144 12.22 -15.41 -15.30
CA ILE A 144 11.87 -15.57 -13.87
C ILE A 144 10.58 -16.41 -13.74
N ALA A 145 9.56 -16.09 -14.54
CA ALA A 145 8.31 -16.83 -14.55
C ALA A 145 8.50 -18.29 -14.98
N GLN A 146 9.30 -18.54 -16.02
CA GLN A 146 9.61 -19.89 -16.49
C GLN A 146 10.31 -20.73 -15.44
N ILE A 147 11.24 -20.14 -14.67
CA ILE A 147 11.92 -20.82 -13.55
C ILE A 147 10.90 -21.22 -12.48
N VAL A 148 10.01 -20.31 -12.09
CA VAL A 148 8.99 -20.57 -11.07
C VAL A 148 8.00 -21.64 -11.55
N GLU A 149 7.48 -21.53 -12.78
CA GLU A 149 6.52 -22.46 -13.37
C GLU A 149 7.10 -23.86 -13.57
N SER A 150 8.38 -23.97 -13.98
CA SER A 150 9.06 -25.26 -14.12
C SER A 150 9.15 -26.06 -12.79
N ASN A 151 9.00 -25.37 -11.67
CA ASN A 151 8.94 -25.95 -10.33
C ASN A 151 7.51 -26.13 -9.81
N ASN A 152 6.49 -26.15 -10.70
CA ASN A 152 5.07 -26.28 -10.34
C ASN A 152 4.64 -25.21 -9.31
N ALA A 153 5.07 -23.96 -9.50
CA ALA A 153 4.71 -22.82 -8.70
C ALA A 153 4.18 -21.70 -9.61
N ARG A 154 3.58 -20.65 -9.02
CA ARG A 154 3.06 -19.48 -9.73
C ARG A 154 3.52 -18.22 -9.02
N ILE A 155 3.84 -17.18 -9.78
CA ILE A 155 4.06 -15.85 -9.26
C ILE A 155 2.67 -15.23 -8.97
N LEU A 156 2.47 -14.78 -7.74
CA LEU A 156 1.25 -14.10 -7.29
C LEU A 156 1.36 -12.59 -7.44
N SER A 157 2.55 -12.03 -7.19
CA SER A 157 2.86 -10.63 -7.43
C SER A 157 4.36 -10.45 -7.63
N SER A 158 4.75 -9.36 -8.28
CA SER A 158 6.14 -8.99 -8.53
C SER A 158 6.30 -7.48 -8.39
N PHE A 159 7.39 -7.06 -7.74
CA PHE A 159 7.78 -5.66 -7.57
C PHE A 159 9.23 -5.49 -7.99
N ILE A 160 9.55 -4.34 -8.56
CA ILE A 160 10.91 -3.97 -8.91
C ILE A 160 11.28 -2.75 -8.08
N THR A 161 12.41 -2.85 -7.38
CA THR A 161 13.04 -1.73 -6.69
C THR A 161 14.37 -1.44 -7.36
N SER A 162 14.53 -0.24 -7.87
CA SER A 162 15.78 0.22 -8.50
C SER A 162 16.32 1.43 -7.77
N SER A 163 17.63 1.49 -7.60
CA SER A 163 18.31 2.70 -7.16
C SER A 163 18.77 3.49 -8.38
N PRO A 164 18.56 4.82 -8.42
CA PRO A 164 19.05 5.66 -9.52
C PRO A 164 20.57 5.63 -9.71
N GLU A 165 21.31 5.21 -8.66
CA GLU A 165 22.77 5.24 -8.62
C GLU A 165 23.43 3.95 -9.11
N THR A 166 22.66 2.89 -9.34
CA THR A 166 23.18 1.58 -9.74
C THR A 166 22.46 1.00 -10.94
N THR A 167 23.14 0.10 -11.68
CA THR A 167 22.53 -0.71 -12.76
C THR A 167 21.86 -1.97 -12.20
N GLU A 168 22.02 -2.25 -10.92
CA GLU A 168 21.38 -3.36 -10.22
C GLU A 168 19.97 -2.97 -9.81
N MET A 169 19.05 -3.91 -9.94
CA MET A 169 17.69 -3.81 -9.45
C MET A 169 17.34 -5.02 -8.60
N GLU A 170 16.46 -4.81 -7.64
CA GLU A 170 15.90 -5.89 -6.85
C GLU A 170 14.53 -6.27 -7.42
N VAL A 171 14.35 -7.56 -7.69
CA VAL A 171 13.10 -8.13 -8.15
C VAL A 171 12.53 -8.97 -7.02
N THR A 172 11.51 -8.44 -6.34
CA THR A 172 10.78 -9.18 -5.31
C THR A 172 9.63 -9.93 -5.96
N ILE A 173 9.56 -11.24 -5.77
CA ILE A 173 8.47 -12.08 -6.25
C ILE A 173 7.78 -12.80 -5.08
N LYS A 174 6.45 -12.74 -5.06
CA LYS A 174 5.60 -13.55 -4.18
C LYS A 174 5.18 -14.80 -4.94
N ILE A 175 5.35 -15.96 -4.33
CA ILE A 175 5.10 -17.27 -4.94
C ILE A 175 4.08 -18.04 -4.11
N ASN A 176 3.16 -18.78 -4.77
CA ASN A 176 2.12 -19.57 -4.11
C ASN A 176 2.63 -20.85 -3.42
N LYS A 177 3.93 -21.01 -3.25
CA LYS A 177 4.57 -22.17 -2.63
C LYS A 177 5.28 -21.78 -1.34
N LYS A 178 5.12 -22.60 -0.28
CA LYS A 178 5.78 -22.34 1.02
C LYS A 178 7.20 -22.86 1.05
N ASP A 179 7.44 -24.04 0.44
CA ASP A 179 8.78 -24.61 0.29
C ASP A 179 9.41 -24.06 -1.00
N LEU A 180 10.46 -23.28 -0.84
CA LEU A 180 11.18 -22.62 -1.92
C LEU A 180 12.45 -23.35 -2.36
N GLY A 181 12.85 -24.44 -1.69
CA GLY A 181 14.17 -25.08 -1.86
C GLY A 181 14.52 -25.40 -3.32
N LEU A 182 13.62 -26.06 -4.06
CA LEU A 182 13.85 -26.39 -5.47
C LEU A 182 13.88 -25.17 -6.38
N ILE A 183 13.06 -24.16 -6.08
CA ILE A 183 12.99 -22.92 -6.85
C ILE A 183 14.30 -22.13 -6.69
N LEU A 184 14.81 -22.02 -5.45
CA LEU A 184 16.10 -21.38 -5.15
C LEU A 184 17.26 -22.07 -5.86
N GLN A 185 17.31 -23.42 -5.84
CA GLN A 185 18.31 -24.18 -6.57
C GLN A 185 18.22 -23.93 -8.09
N THR A 186 17.01 -23.75 -8.62
CA THR A 186 16.82 -23.48 -10.04
C THR A 186 17.28 -22.08 -10.39
N PHE A 187 16.96 -21.07 -9.58
CA PHE A 187 17.50 -19.70 -9.77
C PHE A 187 19.02 -19.69 -9.79
N ASN A 188 19.68 -20.38 -8.84
CA ASN A 188 21.14 -20.49 -8.82
C ASN A 188 21.71 -21.16 -10.09
N ARG A 189 21.04 -22.17 -10.65
CA ARG A 189 21.48 -22.81 -11.91
C ARG A 189 21.37 -21.93 -13.13
N TYR A 190 20.48 -20.90 -13.08
CA TYR A 190 20.32 -19.90 -14.14
C TYR A 190 21.11 -18.62 -13.83
N ASP A 191 22.09 -18.69 -12.92
CA ASP A 191 22.99 -17.61 -12.52
C ASP A 191 22.26 -16.37 -11.94
N TYR A 192 21.07 -16.56 -11.37
CA TYR A 192 20.39 -15.51 -10.61
C TYR A 192 20.95 -15.41 -9.21
N THR A 193 21.28 -14.20 -8.78
CA THR A 193 21.67 -13.91 -7.40
C THR A 193 20.44 -13.75 -6.52
N VAL A 194 20.22 -14.70 -5.60
CA VAL A 194 19.17 -14.59 -4.58
C VAL A 194 19.73 -13.80 -3.41
N ILE A 195 19.15 -12.63 -3.11
CA ILE A 195 19.55 -11.80 -1.96
C ILE A 195 18.89 -12.32 -0.70
N GLU A 196 17.58 -12.55 -0.77
CA GLU A 196 16.75 -12.94 0.38
C GLU A 196 15.65 -13.91 -0.04
N SER A 197 15.25 -14.75 0.90
CA SER A 197 14.08 -15.60 0.74
C SER A 197 13.32 -15.71 2.06
N TYR A 198 12.00 -15.52 1.98
CA TYR A 198 11.10 -15.62 3.13
C TYR A 198 10.10 -16.74 2.88
N GLN A 199 10.24 -17.80 3.65
CA GLN A 199 9.30 -18.91 3.68
C GLN A 199 8.74 -19.03 5.10
N LYS A 200 7.48 -19.45 5.22
CA LYS A 200 6.98 -19.77 6.54
C LYS A 200 7.75 -21.02 6.99
N GLU A 201 8.59 -20.86 8.00
CA GLU A 201 9.26 -22.00 8.62
C GLU A 201 8.18 -23.08 8.89
N GLN A 202 8.38 -24.27 8.36
CA GLN A 202 7.70 -25.44 8.91
C GLN A 202 8.14 -25.45 10.36
N ASN A 203 7.20 -25.27 11.28
CA ASN A 203 7.47 -25.16 12.69
C ASN A 203 8.55 -26.17 13.06
N HIS A 204 9.65 -25.70 13.64
CA HIS A 204 10.63 -26.55 14.29
C HIS A 204 9.94 -27.47 15.31
N ASP A 205 8.76 -27.04 15.81
CA ASP A 205 7.87 -27.81 16.64
C ASP A 205 7.25 -29.02 15.92
N GLU A 206 6.79 -28.88 14.65
CA GLU A 206 6.26 -30.05 13.91
C GLU A 206 7.34 -31.13 13.59
N MET A 207 8.59 -30.71 13.31
CA MET A 207 9.67 -31.66 13.14
C MET A 207 10.09 -32.28 14.48
N LYS A 208 10.08 -31.52 15.54
CA LYS A 208 10.34 -31.99 16.89
C LYS A 208 9.25 -32.93 17.38
N ASP A 209 7.97 -32.58 17.17
CA ASP A 209 6.84 -33.45 17.49
C ASP A 209 6.84 -34.75 16.68
N ARG A 210 7.21 -34.71 15.39
CA ARG A 210 7.40 -35.92 14.56
C ARG A 210 8.57 -36.76 15.01
N PHE A 211 9.67 -36.13 15.39
CA PHE A 211 10.84 -36.79 15.92
C PHE A 211 10.53 -37.44 17.29
N ASP A 212 9.89 -36.70 18.19
CA ASP A 212 9.48 -37.19 19.50
C ASP A 212 8.43 -38.32 19.40
N TYR A 213 7.53 -38.25 18.42
CA TYR A 213 6.60 -39.33 18.12
C TYR A 213 7.31 -40.59 17.58
N LEU A 214 8.31 -40.44 16.72
CA LEU A 214 9.13 -41.54 16.21
C LEU A 214 9.98 -42.16 17.32
N MET A 215 10.60 -41.35 18.19
CA MET A 215 11.39 -41.82 19.32
C MET A 215 10.56 -42.61 20.34
N LYS A 216 9.35 -42.10 20.65
CA LYS A 216 8.38 -42.84 21.50
C LYS A 216 7.94 -44.19 20.92
N ARG A 217 8.00 -44.34 19.62
CA ARG A 217 7.61 -45.59 18.95
C ARG A 217 8.78 -46.57 18.80
N LEU A 218 10.02 -46.09 18.92
CA LEU A 218 11.25 -46.90 18.89
C LEU A 218 11.70 -47.37 20.29
N ASP A 219 11.22 -46.73 21.36
CA ASP A 219 11.46 -47.11 22.76
C ASP A 219 10.44 -48.16 23.28
N LEU A 220 9.73 -48.84 22.38
CA LEU A 220 8.95 -50.06 22.58
C LEU A 220 9.65 -51.21 21.90
#